data_1b22b976356dc268e28166c062eddda9
#
_entry.id   1b22b976356dc268e28166c062eddda9
#
_cell.length_a   1.000
_cell.length_b   1.000
_cell.length_c   1.000
_cell.angle_alpha   90.00
_cell.angle_beta   90.00
_cell.angle_gamma   90.00
#
_symmetry.space_group_name_H-M   'P 1'
#
loop_
_entity.id
_entity.type
_entity.pdbx_description
1 polymer ?
#
loop_
_entity_poly.entity_id
_entity_poly.type
_entity_poly.pdbx_seq_one_letter_code
_entity_poly.pdbx_strand_id
1 'polypeptide(L)'
;GLKLHEDWGTTPAAINTCLEIADLMDIQVAIHTDTLNESGFVENTVASFKDRTIHAFHTEGAGGGHAPDIIKLVGVKNVLPSSTNPTRPYTANTIDEHLDMLMVCHHLDPRIPEDVAFAESRIRSETIAAEDILQDLGAFSMIASDSQAMGRVGEVIIRTWQTASKMKSQRGYLPEESGENDNFRCKRYIAKYTINPAIAHGISEYVGSVEVNKIADLVLWDPKFFGVKPDRIIKGGQIIGSMMGDPNASIPTPQPVHYRPMFGYFGMAKKYT
;
A
#
# COMPACT_ATOMS: atom_id res chain seq x y z
N GLY A 1 9.43 -9.09 -11.70
CA GLY A 1 9.79 -9.33 -10.30
C GLY A 1 9.32 -10.68 -9.80
N LEU A 2 9.75 -11.03 -8.59
CA LEU A 2 9.37 -12.25 -7.90
C LEU A 2 8.51 -11.92 -6.67
N LYS A 3 7.52 -12.75 -6.38
CA LYS A 3 6.70 -12.67 -5.17
C LYS A 3 6.86 -13.95 -4.36
N LEU A 4 7.28 -13.79 -3.12
CA LEU A 4 7.29 -14.84 -2.11
C LEU A 4 6.01 -14.77 -1.26
N HIS A 5 5.43 -15.91 -0.96
CA HIS A 5 4.26 -16.04 -0.10
C HIS A 5 4.32 -17.36 0.68
N GLU A 6 3.80 -17.37 1.90
CA GLU A 6 3.83 -18.55 2.75
C GLU A 6 3.15 -19.77 2.12
N ASP A 7 2.10 -19.58 1.33
CA ASP A 7 1.41 -20.67 0.63
C ASP A 7 2.32 -21.44 -0.35
N TRP A 8 3.36 -20.78 -0.85
CA TRP A 8 4.35 -21.35 -1.78
C TRP A 8 5.69 -21.64 -1.13
N GLY A 9 5.86 -21.17 0.10
CA GLY A 9 7.07 -21.27 0.89
C GLY A 9 7.86 -19.96 0.98
N THR A 10 8.06 -19.51 2.21
CA THR A 10 8.92 -18.38 2.58
C THR A 10 10.04 -18.81 3.51
N THR A 11 10.59 -19.99 3.24
CA THR A 11 11.76 -20.50 3.97
C THR A 11 12.98 -19.62 3.74
N PRO A 12 13.95 -19.58 4.66
CA PRO A 12 15.22 -18.89 4.46
C PRO A 12 15.91 -19.25 3.13
N ALA A 13 15.83 -20.52 2.72
CA ALA A 13 16.39 -20.97 1.45
C ALA A 13 15.66 -20.37 0.24
N ALA A 14 14.32 -20.37 0.25
CA ALA A 14 13.52 -19.79 -0.83
C ALA A 14 13.77 -18.27 -0.96
N ILE A 15 13.81 -17.57 0.16
CA ILE A 15 14.13 -16.13 0.20
C ILE A 15 15.50 -15.86 -0.41
N ASN A 16 16.53 -16.58 0.05
CA ASN A 16 17.88 -16.41 -0.44
C ASN A 16 18.00 -16.68 -1.94
N THR A 17 17.41 -17.77 -2.44
CA THR A 17 17.44 -18.12 -3.86
C THR A 17 16.75 -17.07 -4.73
N CYS A 18 15.58 -16.56 -4.31
CA CYS A 18 14.89 -15.51 -5.04
C CYS A 18 15.72 -14.22 -5.10
N LEU A 19 16.35 -13.84 -3.99
CA LEU A 19 17.20 -12.66 -3.94
C LEU A 19 18.50 -12.82 -4.74
N GLU A 20 19.10 -14.02 -4.80
CA GLU A 20 20.25 -14.29 -5.67
C GLU A 20 19.90 -14.14 -7.16
N ILE A 21 18.74 -14.64 -7.56
CA ILE A 21 18.24 -14.43 -8.93
C ILE A 21 17.91 -12.96 -9.20
N ALA A 22 17.34 -12.26 -8.21
CA ALA A 22 17.03 -10.86 -8.33
C ALA A 22 18.30 -9.99 -8.54
N ASP A 23 19.36 -10.28 -7.81
CA ASP A 23 20.67 -9.62 -7.98
C ASP A 23 21.25 -9.86 -9.38
N LEU A 24 21.12 -11.11 -9.89
CA LEU A 24 21.63 -11.48 -11.20
C LEU A 24 20.85 -10.84 -12.36
N MET A 25 19.52 -10.73 -12.20
CA MET A 25 18.61 -10.33 -13.27
C MET A 25 18.14 -8.87 -13.17
N ASP A 26 18.60 -8.13 -12.16
CA ASP A 26 18.16 -6.77 -11.85
C ASP A 26 16.63 -6.66 -11.78
N ILE A 27 16.02 -7.51 -10.96
CA ILE A 27 14.58 -7.52 -10.72
C ILE A 27 14.28 -7.43 -9.22
N GLN A 28 13.11 -6.89 -8.89
CA GLN A 28 12.68 -6.76 -7.51
C GLN A 28 12.06 -8.05 -6.96
N VAL A 29 12.15 -8.20 -5.64
CA VAL A 29 11.48 -9.24 -4.87
C VAL A 29 10.51 -8.59 -3.89
N ALA A 30 9.31 -9.14 -3.79
CA ALA A 30 8.35 -8.79 -2.76
C ALA A 30 7.96 -10.03 -1.94
N ILE A 31 7.69 -9.82 -0.66
CA ILE A 31 7.40 -10.93 0.25
C ILE A 31 6.16 -10.66 1.13
N HIS A 32 5.28 -11.65 1.21
CA HIS A 32 4.41 -11.93 2.34
C HIS A 32 5.14 -12.93 3.22
N THR A 33 5.55 -12.54 4.42
CA THR A 33 6.37 -13.38 5.29
C THR A 33 5.56 -14.48 5.96
N ASP A 34 6.24 -15.45 6.54
CA ASP A 34 5.67 -16.63 7.21
C ASP A 34 4.84 -16.23 8.45
N THR A 35 3.52 -16.23 8.31
CA THR A 35 2.59 -15.79 9.36
C THR A 35 2.68 -16.66 10.62
N LEU A 36 2.78 -17.97 10.44
CA LEU A 36 2.72 -18.95 11.53
C LEU A 36 4.10 -19.29 12.12
N ASN A 37 5.17 -18.66 11.62
CA ASN A 37 6.55 -18.93 12.04
C ASN A 37 6.96 -20.41 11.84
N GLU A 38 6.44 -21.06 10.82
CA GLU A 38 6.72 -22.46 10.52
C GLU A 38 8.17 -22.71 10.08
N SER A 39 8.77 -21.72 9.41
CA SER A 39 10.15 -21.78 8.89
C SER A 39 11.14 -20.95 9.72
N GLY A 40 10.72 -20.51 10.87
CA GLY A 40 11.48 -19.66 11.80
C GLY A 40 10.81 -18.32 12.08
N PHE A 41 11.37 -17.56 13.00
CA PHE A 41 10.86 -16.26 13.40
C PHE A 41 11.34 -15.15 12.46
N VAL A 42 10.87 -13.91 12.71
CA VAL A 42 11.21 -12.74 11.88
C VAL A 42 12.73 -12.54 11.74
N GLU A 43 13.49 -12.86 12.76
CA GLU A 43 14.96 -12.77 12.76
C GLU A 43 15.60 -13.72 11.72
N ASN A 44 15.04 -14.92 11.53
CA ASN A 44 15.49 -15.88 10.51
C ASN A 44 15.21 -15.36 9.10
N THR A 45 14.04 -14.76 8.91
CA THR A 45 13.66 -14.10 7.66
C THR A 45 14.60 -12.93 7.33
N VAL A 46 14.84 -12.04 8.30
CA VAL A 46 15.77 -10.91 8.15
C VAL A 46 17.20 -11.39 7.82
N ALA A 47 17.68 -12.41 8.52
CA ALA A 47 18.99 -12.99 8.24
C ALA A 47 19.12 -13.53 6.80
N SER A 48 18.01 -13.97 6.22
CA SER A 48 17.95 -14.47 4.84
C SER A 48 18.06 -13.38 3.78
N PHE A 49 17.77 -12.13 4.13
CA PHE A 49 17.91 -10.99 3.21
C PHE A 49 19.37 -10.68 2.90
N LYS A 50 20.28 -10.91 3.83
CA LYS A 50 21.72 -10.65 3.65
C LYS A 50 21.99 -9.24 3.13
N ASP A 51 21.38 -8.24 3.74
CA ASP A 51 21.45 -6.81 3.37
C ASP A 51 20.96 -6.47 1.94
N ARG A 52 20.27 -7.38 1.25
CA ARG A 52 19.65 -7.12 -0.05
C ARG A 52 18.31 -6.43 0.07
N THR A 53 17.94 -5.69 -0.96
CA THR A 53 16.67 -4.94 -0.98
C THR A 53 15.49 -5.88 -1.23
N ILE A 54 14.45 -5.74 -0.40
CA ILE A 54 13.21 -6.49 -0.52
C ILE A 54 12.01 -5.64 -0.12
N HIS A 55 10.88 -5.79 -0.85
CA HIS A 55 9.61 -5.18 -0.48
C HIS A 55 8.82 -6.11 0.42
N ALA A 56 8.57 -5.72 1.66
CA ALA A 56 7.74 -6.47 2.60
C ALA A 56 6.32 -5.90 2.64
N PHE A 57 5.31 -6.75 2.35
CA PHE A 57 3.90 -6.38 2.38
C PHE A 57 3.36 -6.36 3.81
N HIS A 58 2.30 -5.54 4.02
CA HIS A 58 1.49 -5.45 5.25
C HIS A 58 2.33 -5.61 6.53
N THR A 59 3.41 -4.84 6.60
CA THR A 59 4.41 -4.92 7.67
C THR A 59 3.87 -4.48 9.04
N GLU A 60 2.67 -3.96 9.08
CA GLU A 60 1.92 -3.72 10.33
C GLU A 60 1.34 -5.01 10.93
N GLY A 61 1.28 -6.09 10.15
CA GLY A 61 0.85 -7.41 10.59
C GLY A 61 -0.60 -7.77 10.29
N ALA A 62 -1.47 -6.82 9.96
CA ALA A 62 -2.90 -7.10 9.73
C ALA A 62 -3.15 -8.01 8.52
N GLY A 63 -2.38 -7.84 7.46
CA GLY A 63 -2.48 -8.68 6.26
C GLY A 63 -1.78 -10.03 6.35
N GLY A 64 -1.09 -10.33 7.45
CA GLY A 64 -0.28 -11.51 7.66
C GLY A 64 1.22 -11.21 7.73
N GLY A 65 1.98 -12.24 8.01
CA GLY A 65 3.41 -12.15 8.28
C GLY A 65 3.73 -12.36 9.76
N HIS A 66 4.95 -12.72 10.07
CA HIS A 66 5.44 -13.10 11.41
C HIS A 66 4.66 -12.46 12.57
N ALA A 67 3.70 -13.18 13.11
CA ALA A 67 2.91 -12.67 14.23
C ALA A 67 3.64 -12.92 15.55
N PRO A 68 3.77 -11.90 16.42
CA PRO A 68 3.35 -10.50 16.28
C PRO A 68 4.43 -9.57 15.74
N ASP A 69 5.58 -10.06 15.38
CA ASP A 69 6.85 -9.32 15.34
C ASP A 69 7.18 -8.69 13.99
N ILE A 70 6.36 -8.90 12.96
CA ILE A 70 6.63 -8.41 11.60
C ILE A 70 6.93 -6.91 11.55
N ILE A 71 6.35 -6.12 12.44
CA ILE A 71 6.59 -4.66 12.49
C ILE A 71 8.07 -4.30 12.68
N LYS A 72 8.89 -5.21 13.21
CA LYS A 72 10.34 -5.03 13.33
C LYS A 72 11.01 -4.76 11.97
N LEU A 73 10.43 -5.28 10.88
CA LEU A 73 10.96 -5.07 9.52
C LEU A 73 10.97 -3.60 9.11
N VAL A 74 10.13 -2.75 9.71
CA VAL A 74 10.08 -1.31 9.43
C VAL A 74 11.40 -0.61 9.77
N GLY A 75 12.15 -1.16 10.74
CA GLY A 75 13.46 -0.66 11.15
C GLY A 75 14.66 -1.35 10.49
N VAL A 76 14.44 -2.33 9.61
CA VAL A 76 15.50 -3.07 8.96
C VAL A 76 15.98 -2.35 7.73
N LYS A 77 17.30 -2.12 7.64
CA LYS A 77 17.95 -1.51 6.48
C LYS A 77 17.63 -2.33 5.21
N ASN A 78 17.41 -1.66 4.10
CA ASN A 78 17.10 -2.23 2.79
C ASN A 78 15.75 -2.97 2.69
N VAL A 79 14.94 -2.99 3.74
CA VAL A 79 13.55 -3.39 3.62
C VAL A 79 12.69 -2.19 3.21
N LEU A 80 11.85 -2.37 2.20
CA LEU A 80 10.86 -1.40 1.74
C LEU A 80 9.49 -1.83 2.29
N PRO A 81 9.08 -1.32 3.46
CA PRO A 81 7.85 -1.77 4.09
C PRO A 81 6.63 -1.08 3.48
N SER A 82 5.59 -1.84 3.21
CA SER A 82 4.26 -1.31 2.91
C SER A 82 3.24 -1.70 3.96
N SER A 83 2.25 -0.87 4.16
CA SER A 83 1.10 -1.15 4.99
C SER A 83 -0.17 -1.29 4.17
N THR A 84 -1.24 -1.81 4.75
CA THR A 84 -2.54 -1.94 4.10
C THR A 84 -3.47 -0.79 4.50
N ASN A 85 -4.29 -0.33 3.55
CA ASN A 85 -5.15 0.82 3.79
C ASN A 85 -6.28 0.60 4.81
N PRO A 86 -6.85 -0.59 5.02
CA PRO A 86 -7.92 -0.76 5.99
C PRO A 86 -7.53 -0.44 7.44
N THR A 87 -6.25 -0.58 7.79
CA THR A 87 -5.75 -0.22 9.13
C THR A 87 -5.64 1.30 9.33
N ARG A 88 -5.86 2.07 8.28
CA ARG A 88 -5.58 3.51 8.23
C ARG A 88 -6.83 4.37 8.19
N PRO A 89 -6.86 5.51 8.90
CA PRO A 89 -6.12 5.75 10.14
C PRO A 89 -6.68 4.90 11.29
N TYR A 90 -5.91 4.64 12.32
CA TYR A 90 -6.39 3.96 13.53
C TYR A 90 -7.50 4.77 14.21
N THR A 91 -8.64 4.14 14.41
CA THR A 91 -9.84 4.71 15.05
C THR A 91 -10.40 3.75 16.10
N ALA A 92 -11.44 4.16 16.81
CA ALA A 92 -12.10 3.32 17.81
C ALA A 92 -12.61 1.97 17.25
N ASN A 93 -12.99 1.95 15.97
CA ASN A 93 -13.57 0.76 15.34
C ASN A 93 -12.57 -0.08 14.54
N THR A 94 -11.31 0.37 14.42
CA THR A 94 -10.35 -0.28 13.50
C THR A 94 -10.11 -1.75 13.85
N ILE A 95 -10.02 -2.08 15.12
CA ILE A 95 -9.76 -3.46 15.55
C ILE A 95 -10.94 -4.36 15.22
N ASP A 96 -12.15 -3.96 15.58
CA ASP A 96 -13.36 -4.75 15.34
C ASP A 96 -13.60 -4.95 13.85
N GLU A 97 -13.50 -3.89 13.05
CA GLU A 97 -13.63 -3.97 11.58
C GLU A 97 -12.60 -4.90 10.96
N HIS A 98 -11.38 -4.89 11.49
CA HIS A 98 -10.30 -5.73 10.95
C HIS A 98 -10.45 -7.19 11.36
N LEU A 99 -10.85 -7.46 12.60
CA LEU A 99 -11.16 -8.82 13.04
C LEU A 99 -12.28 -9.41 12.18
N ASP A 100 -13.38 -8.69 12.00
CA ASP A 100 -14.48 -9.12 11.15
C ASP A 100 -14.02 -9.37 9.71
N MET A 101 -13.23 -8.46 9.15
CA MET A 101 -12.70 -8.60 7.79
C MET A 101 -11.81 -9.83 7.67
N LEU A 102 -10.91 -10.07 8.63
CA LEU A 102 -10.02 -11.22 8.62
C LEU A 102 -10.80 -12.52 8.73
N MET A 103 -11.79 -12.59 9.64
CA MET A 103 -12.67 -13.74 9.77
C MET A 103 -13.36 -14.09 8.45
N VAL A 104 -13.90 -13.08 7.76
CA VAL A 104 -14.58 -13.29 6.46
C VAL A 104 -13.58 -13.69 5.37
N CYS A 105 -12.46 -12.99 5.22
CA CYS A 105 -11.50 -13.22 4.14
C CYS A 105 -10.80 -14.57 4.25
N HIS A 106 -10.61 -15.09 5.44
CA HIS A 106 -9.97 -16.38 5.69
C HIS A 106 -10.95 -17.53 5.96
N HIS A 107 -12.25 -17.28 5.77
CA HIS A 107 -13.30 -18.27 6.00
C HIS A 107 -13.29 -18.88 7.42
N LEU A 108 -12.93 -18.07 8.41
CA LEU A 108 -12.89 -18.45 9.81
C LEU A 108 -14.29 -18.41 10.44
N ASP A 109 -14.51 -19.23 11.47
CA ASP A 109 -15.78 -19.31 12.18
C ASP A 109 -15.63 -18.70 13.60
N PRO A 110 -16.35 -17.62 13.93
CA PRO A 110 -16.28 -16.99 15.25
C PRO A 110 -16.75 -17.88 16.39
N ARG A 111 -17.34 -19.04 16.11
CA ARG A 111 -17.73 -20.05 17.10
C ARG A 111 -16.60 -21.02 17.45
N ILE A 112 -15.51 -20.99 16.69
CA ILE A 112 -14.33 -21.85 16.87
C ILE A 112 -13.27 -21.03 17.62
N PRO A 113 -12.91 -21.36 18.86
CA PRO A 113 -11.93 -20.59 19.63
C PRO A 113 -10.55 -20.47 18.97
N GLU A 114 -10.12 -21.50 18.24
CA GLU A 114 -8.85 -21.53 17.54
C GLU A 114 -8.83 -20.51 16.39
N ASP A 115 -9.93 -20.38 15.66
CA ASP A 115 -10.07 -19.40 14.59
C ASP A 115 -10.04 -17.97 15.14
N VAL A 116 -10.72 -17.74 16.25
CA VAL A 116 -10.70 -16.44 16.94
C VAL A 116 -9.28 -16.12 17.44
N ALA A 117 -8.61 -17.08 18.07
CA ALA A 117 -7.24 -16.90 18.56
C ALA A 117 -6.26 -16.61 17.40
N PHE A 118 -6.44 -17.26 16.27
CA PHE A 118 -5.66 -16.96 15.05
C PHE A 118 -5.88 -15.52 14.59
N ALA A 119 -7.13 -15.08 14.49
CA ALA A 119 -7.46 -13.71 14.09
C ALA A 119 -6.86 -12.67 15.05
N GLU A 120 -7.02 -12.86 16.35
CA GLU A 120 -6.49 -11.99 17.40
C GLU A 120 -4.94 -11.98 17.44
N SER A 121 -4.30 -13.05 17.02
CA SER A 121 -2.83 -13.09 16.93
C SER A 121 -2.28 -12.13 15.87
N ARG A 122 -3.05 -11.86 14.82
CA ARG A 122 -2.70 -11.00 13.68
C ARG A 122 -3.16 -9.56 13.87
N ILE A 123 -4.38 -9.35 14.36
CA ILE A 123 -4.98 -8.03 14.53
C ILE A 123 -4.69 -7.52 15.93
N ARG A 124 -3.68 -6.65 16.02
CA ARG A 124 -3.18 -6.14 17.31
C ARG A 124 -3.27 -4.62 17.35
N SER A 125 -3.93 -4.12 18.39
CA SER A 125 -4.10 -2.69 18.61
C SER A 125 -2.76 -1.94 18.70
N GLU A 126 -1.77 -2.54 19.33
CA GLU A 126 -0.47 -1.93 19.58
C GLU A 126 0.27 -1.63 18.27
N THR A 127 0.36 -2.61 17.39
CA THR A 127 1.07 -2.44 16.11
C THR A 127 0.30 -1.56 15.13
N ILE A 128 -1.02 -1.71 15.06
CA ILE A 128 -1.88 -0.93 14.17
C ILE A 128 -1.98 0.53 14.64
N ALA A 129 -2.02 0.80 15.95
CA ALA A 129 -2.00 2.16 16.45
C ALA A 129 -0.63 2.85 16.25
N ALA A 130 0.47 2.11 16.43
CA ALA A 130 1.81 2.62 16.19
C ALA A 130 2.06 2.94 14.71
N GLU A 131 1.39 2.25 13.81
CA GLU A 131 1.55 2.40 12.37
C GLU A 131 1.29 3.83 11.88
N ASP A 132 0.27 4.55 12.40
CA ASP A 132 0.01 5.94 12.04
C ASP A 132 1.23 6.83 12.31
N ILE A 133 1.85 6.64 13.47
CA ILE A 133 3.05 7.38 13.88
C ILE A 133 4.23 7.01 12.98
N LEU A 134 4.43 5.73 12.70
CA LEU A 134 5.49 5.24 11.83
C LEU A 134 5.32 5.71 10.39
N GLN A 135 4.07 5.82 9.91
CA GLN A 135 3.77 6.46 8.63
C GLN A 135 4.18 7.92 8.58
N ASP A 136 3.88 8.67 9.63
CA ASP A 136 4.21 10.09 9.73
C ASP A 136 5.71 10.34 9.90
N LEU A 137 6.42 9.44 10.56
CA LEU A 137 7.88 9.45 10.66
C LEU A 137 8.59 9.04 9.35
N GLY A 138 7.86 8.48 8.39
CA GLY A 138 8.43 7.99 7.13
C GLY A 138 9.05 6.59 7.23
N ALA A 139 8.85 5.90 8.32
CA ALA A 139 9.36 4.54 8.53
C ALA A 139 8.66 3.52 7.60
N PHE A 140 7.36 3.67 7.37
CA PHE A 140 6.68 2.98 6.28
C PHE A 140 6.88 3.71 4.96
N SER A 141 7.43 3.02 3.98
CA SER A 141 7.71 3.61 2.65
C SER A 141 6.46 3.77 1.80
N MET A 142 5.48 2.87 1.95
CA MET A 142 4.32 2.77 1.05
C MET A 142 3.03 2.49 1.81
N ILE A 143 1.92 2.89 1.20
CA ILE A 143 0.57 2.44 1.55
C ILE A 143 0.02 1.66 0.37
N ALA A 144 -0.30 0.39 0.59
CA ALA A 144 -0.89 -0.52 -0.39
C ALA A 144 -2.37 -0.78 -0.08
N SER A 145 -3.05 -1.50 -0.98
CA SER A 145 -4.45 -1.83 -0.78
C SER A 145 -4.68 -3.21 -0.19
N ASP A 146 -3.87 -4.18 -0.55
CA ASP A 146 -4.13 -5.61 -0.30
C ASP A 146 -5.54 -6.04 -0.78
N SER A 147 -5.94 -5.54 -1.94
CA SER A 147 -7.34 -5.49 -2.39
C SER A 147 -8.01 -6.85 -2.63
N GLN A 148 -7.22 -7.88 -2.84
CA GLN A 148 -7.73 -9.25 -3.09
C GLN A 148 -7.85 -10.09 -1.82
N ALA A 149 -7.23 -9.64 -0.74
CA ALA A 149 -7.30 -10.32 0.56
C ALA A 149 -8.09 -9.50 1.57
N MET A 150 -7.53 -8.41 2.09
CA MET A 150 -8.13 -7.66 3.19
C MET A 150 -8.26 -6.17 2.91
N GLY A 151 -8.12 -5.72 1.67
CA GLY A 151 -8.02 -4.31 1.37
C GLY A 151 -9.00 -3.78 0.33
N ARG A 152 -8.93 -2.46 0.11
CA ARG A 152 -9.82 -1.72 -0.78
C ARG A 152 -9.02 -0.78 -1.65
N VAL A 153 -8.82 -1.14 -2.92
CA VAL A 153 -7.99 -0.36 -3.85
C VAL A 153 -8.47 1.09 -4.01
N GLY A 154 -9.78 1.33 -4.02
CA GLY A 154 -10.35 2.67 -4.17
C GLY A 154 -10.13 3.60 -2.97
N GLU A 155 -9.71 3.08 -1.84
CA GLU A 155 -9.54 3.86 -0.61
C GLU A 155 -8.09 4.24 -0.29
N VAL A 156 -7.10 3.78 -1.08
CA VAL A 156 -5.68 4.03 -0.79
C VAL A 156 -5.38 5.52 -0.63
N ILE A 157 -5.80 6.34 -1.58
CA ILE A 157 -5.50 7.77 -1.56
C ILE A 157 -6.23 8.48 -0.41
N ILE A 158 -7.52 8.25 -0.26
CA ILE A 158 -8.29 8.95 0.77
C ILE A 158 -7.80 8.57 2.18
N ARG A 159 -7.51 7.31 2.44
CA ARG A 159 -7.00 6.87 3.74
C ARG A 159 -5.59 7.36 4.02
N THR A 160 -4.77 7.49 3.01
CA THR A 160 -3.45 8.13 3.12
C THR A 160 -3.59 9.57 3.64
N TRP A 161 -4.50 10.35 3.08
CA TRP A 161 -4.72 11.74 3.50
C TRP A 161 -5.46 11.88 4.81
N GLN A 162 -6.37 10.97 5.14
CA GLN A 162 -6.98 10.91 6.47
C GLN A 162 -5.92 10.63 7.55
N THR A 163 -4.97 9.74 7.27
CA THR A 163 -3.84 9.47 8.17
C THR A 163 -2.96 10.70 8.33
N ALA A 164 -2.60 11.39 7.25
CA ALA A 164 -1.82 12.62 7.30
C ALA A 164 -2.52 13.71 8.11
N SER A 165 -3.82 13.90 7.91
CA SER A 165 -4.64 14.86 8.65
C SER A 165 -4.71 14.55 10.15
N LYS A 166 -4.94 13.28 10.50
CA LYS A 166 -4.91 12.82 11.89
C LYS A 166 -3.54 13.08 12.54
N MET A 167 -2.46 12.73 11.85
CA MET A 167 -1.11 12.94 12.36
C MET A 167 -0.80 14.42 12.53
N LYS A 168 -1.23 15.30 11.63
CA LYS A 168 -1.11 16.74 11.79
C LYS A 168 -1.83 17.20 13.06
N SER A 169 -3.07 16.77 13.27
CA SER A 169 -3.88 17.15 14.42
C SER A 169 -3.28 16.69 15.75
N GLN A 170 -2.70 15.50 15.77
CA GLN A 170 -2.17 14.89 17.00
C GLN A 170 -0.72 15.26 17.30
N ARG A 171 0.09 15.52 16.27
CA ARG A 171 1.54 15.70 16.41
C ARG A 171 2.06 17.07 16.00
N GLY A 172 1.21 17.92 15.43
CA GLY A 172 1.61 19.24 14.93
C GLY A 172 2.50 19.18 13.69
N TYR A 173 3.42 20.13 13.58
CA TYR A 173 4.36 20.19 12.46
C TYR A 173 5.46 19.14 12.57
N LEU A 174 5.92 18.64 11.42
CA LEU A 174 7.10 17.77 11.39
C LEU A 174 8.37 18.59 11.65
N PRO A 175 9.40 17.99 12.27
CA PRO A 175 10.67 18.68 12.51
C PRO A 175 11.34 19.19 11.23
N GLU A 176 11.08 18.55 10.10
CA GLU A 176 11.64 18.89 8.80
C GLU A 176 10.90 20.03 8.09
N GLU A 177 9.77 20.51 8.61
CA GLU A 177 9.06 21.64 8.02
C GLU A 177 9.83 22.95 8.22
N SER A 178 9.77 23.78 7.19
CA SER A 178 10.31 25.15 7.24
C SER A 178 9.16 26.15 7.41
N GLY A 179 8.94 26.62 8.63
CA GLY A 179 7.86 27.56 8.94
C GLY A 179 6.51 26.87 9.17
N GLU A 180 5.44 27.64 9.10
CA GLU A 180 4.07 27.16 9.38
C GLU A 180 3.40 26.58 8.13
N ASN A 181 3.95 25.50 7.61
CA ASN A 181 3.38 24.79 6.47
C ASN A 181 3.53 23.26 6.66
N ASP A 182 2.93 22.46 5.79
CA ASP A 182 2.98 21.01 5.80
C ASP A 182 3.53 20.44 4.49
N ASN A 183 4.35 21.21 3.78
CA ASN A 183 4.86 20.80 2.48
C ASN A 183 5.71 19.52 2.54
N PHE A 184 6.49 19.36 3.59
CA PHE A 184 7.30 18.16 3.77
C PHE A 184 6.42 16.95 4.05
N ARG A 185 5.42 17.08 4.93
CA ARG A 185 4.43 16.03 5.18
C ARG A 185 3.68 15.66 3.90
N CYS A 186 3.21 16.66 3.14
CA CYS A 186 2.55 16.41 1.86
C CYS A 186 3.43 15.61 0.90
N LYS A 187 4.69 15.98 0.72
CA LYS A 187 5.64 15.23 -0.11
C LYS A 187 5.83 13.80 0.37
N ARG A 188 6.00 13.60 1.68
CA ARG A 188 6.14 12.28 2.30
C ARG A 188 4.94 11.38 2.01
N TYR A 189 3.72 11.89 2.18
CA TYR A 189 2.51 11.09 1.98
C TYR A 189 2.17 10.86 0.51
N ILE A 190 2.40 11.82 -0.39
CA ILE A 190 2.28 11.60 -1.84
C ILE A 190 3.25 10.52 -2.30
N ALA A 191 4.49 10.53 -1.82
CA ALA A 191 5.50 9.56 -2.21
C ALA A 191 5.07 8.11 -1.94
N LYS A 192 4.25 7.87 -0.89
CA LYS A 192 3.83 6.52 -0.47
C LYS A 192 2.98 5.77 -1.48
N TYR A 193 2.32 6.45 -2.38
CA TYR A 193 1.50 5.83 -3.43
C TYR A 193 1.88 6.28 -4.86
N THR A 194 3.01 6.97 -4.98
CA THR A 194 3.54 7.40 -6.29
C THR A 194 4.97 6.92 -6.51
N ILE A 195 5.96 7.71 -6.11
CA ILE A 195 7.37 7.41 -6.42
C ILE A 195 7.91 6.21 -5.63
N ASN A 196 7.55 6.04 -4.37
CA ASN A 196 8.07 4.93 -3.56
C ASN A 196 7.67 3.55 -4.10
N PRO A 197 6.38 3.28 -4.43
CA PRO A 197 6.04 2.03 -5.10
C PRO A 197 6.68 1.90 -6.49
N ALA A 198 6.87 2.99 -7.23
CA ALA A 198 7.57 2.93 -8.52
C ALA A 198 9.05 2.50 -8.35
N ILE A 199 9.73 2.98 -7.31
CA ILE A 199 11.08 2.54 -6.94
C ILE A 199 11.06 1.06 -6.53
N ALA A 200 10.15 0.69 -5.64
CA ALA A 200 10.03 -0.69 -5.14
C ALA A 200 9.74 -1.71 -6.26
N HIS A 201 9.12 -1.28 -7.35
CA HIS A 201 8.83 -2.11 -8.52
C HIS A 201 9.83 -1.96 -9.68
N GLY A 202 10.88 -1.15 -9.51
CA GLY A 202 11.91 -0.95 -10.55
C GLY A 202 11.42 -0.22 -11.80
N ILE A 203 10.38 0.61 -11.69
CA ILE A 203 9.76 1.34 -12.81
C ILE A 203 9.78 2.86 -12.63
N SER A 204 10.59 3.36 -11.69
CA SER A 204 10.64 4.78 -11.36
C SER A 204 11.20 5.67 -12.48
N GLU A 205 11.89 5.10 -13.46
CA GLU A 205 12.33 5.82 -14.67
C GLU A 205 11.16 6.21 -15.57
N TYR A 206 10.04 5.48 -15.48
CA TYR A 206 8.89 5.67 -16.37
C TYR A 206 7.70 6.36 -15.69
N VAL A 207 7.52 6.15 -14.40
CA VAL A 207 6.34 6.61 -13.64
C VAL A 207 6.71 7.04 -12.22
N GLY A 208 5.72 7.57 -11.48
CA GLY A 208 5.83 7.86 -10.05
C GLY A 208 6.17 9.31 -9.71
N SER A 209 6.63 10.10 -10.66
CA SER A 209 6.88 11.54 -10.48
C SER A 209 6.57 12.33 -11.74
N VAL A 210 6.37 13.65 -11.58
CA VAL A 210 6.13 14.57 -12.70
C VAL A 210 7.47 15.11 -13.16
N GLU A 211 8.04 14.42 -14.13
CA GLU A 211 9.35 14.75 -14.71
C GLU A 211 9.32 14.61 -16.23
N VAL A 212 10.20 15.36 -16.91
CA VAL A 212 10.37 15.25 -18.37
C VAL A 212 10.81 13.83 -18.72
N ASN A 213 10.26 13.28 -19.79
CA ASN A 213 10.47 11.93 -20.32
C ASN A 213 9.77 10.80 -19.53
N LYS A 214 9.04 11.07 -18.47
CA LYS A 214 8.17 10.07 -17.86
C LYS A 214 6.79 10.04 -18.51
N ILE A 215 6.11 8.93 -18.35
CA ILE A 215 4.75 8.73 -18.87
C ILE A 215 3.82 9.78 -18.25
N ALA A 216 3.03 10.44 -19.06
CA ALA A 216 2.09 11.47 -18.62
C ALA A 216 0.84 10.83 -17.94
N ASP A 217 1.05 10.18 -16.81
CA ASP A 217 0.03 9.68 -15.92
C ASP A 217 -0.16 10.71 -14.80
N LEU A 218 -1.18 11.55 -14.92
CA LEU A 218 -1.35 12.73 -14.07
C LEU A 218 -2.76 12.76 -13.48
N VAL A 219 -2.85 13.31 -12.29
CA VAL A 219 -4.14 13.59 -11.64
C VAL A 219 -4.20 15.06 -11.27
N LEU A 220 -5.23 15.75 -11.75
CA LEU A 220 -5.50 17.14 -11.40
C LEU A 220 -6.54 17.19 -10.28
N TRP A 221 -6.26 18.02 -9.29
CA TRP A 221 -7.11 18.17 -8.12
C TRP A 221 -7.55 19.62 -7.95
N ASP A 222 -8.83 19.84 -7.65
CA ASP A 222 -9.21 21.05 -6.93
C ASP A 222 -8.65 20.93 -5.50
N PRO A 223 -7.88 21.92 -5.00
CA PRO A 223 -7.32 21.87 -3.64
C PRO A 223 -8.33 21.58 -2.53
N LYS A 224 -9.60 22.00 -2.72
CA LYS A 224 -10.68 21.73 -1.76
C LYS A 224 -11.05 20.27 -1.65
N PHE A 225 -10.79 19.48 -2.69
CA PHE A 225 -11.12 18.05 -2.78
C PHE A 225 -9.89 17.17 -2.93
N PHE A 226 -8.72 17.72 -2.60
CA PHE A 226 -7.46 17.00 -2.72
C PHE A 226 -7.49 15.68 -1.95
N GLY A 227 -7.08 14.60 -2.62
CA GLY A 227 -7.08 13.25 -2.05
C GLY A 227 -8.44 12.57 -1.95
N VAL A 228 -9.54 13.27 -2.27
CA VAL A 228 -10.91 12.74 -2.16
C VAL A 228 -11.54 12.56 -3.53
N LYS A 229 -11.54 13.61 -4.33
CA LYS A 229 -12.21 13.61 -5.65
C LYS A 229 -11.37 14.36 -6.67
N PRO A 230 -10.75 13.66 -7.63
CA PRO A 230 -9.97 14.31 -8.68
C PRO A 230 -10.88 15.10 -9.64
N ASP A 231 -10.37 16.20 -10.17
CA ASP A 231 -11.01 16.94 -11.25
C ASP A 231 -10.82 16.20 -12.58
N ARG A 232 -9.59 15.80 -12.87
CA ARG A 232 -9.26 15.05 -14.10
C ARG A 232 -8.21 13.99 -13.85
N ILE A 233 -8.33 12.91 -14.59
CA ILE A 233 -7.36 11.82 -14.62
C ILE A 233 -6.83 11.70 -16.04
N ILE A 234 -5.52 11.80 -16.17
CA ILE A 234 -4.81 11.68 -17.45
C ILE A 234 -3.95 10.42 -17.40
N LYS A 235 -4.07 9.60 -18.41
CA LYS A 235 -3.29 8.36 -18.58
C LYS A 235 -2.58 8.38 -19.92
N GLY A 236 -1.26 8.32 -19.93
CA GLY A 236 -0.47 8.37 -21.15
C GLY A 236 -0.73 9.64 -21.98
N GLY A 237 -1.01 10.77 -21.31
CA GLY A 237 -1.33 12.04 -21.97
C GLY A 237 -2.79 12.20 -22.43
N GLN A 238 -3.66 11.21 -22.21
CA GLN A 238 -5.07 11.27 -22.58
C GLN A 238 -5.96 11.41 -21.35
N ILE A 239 -6.98 12.27 -21.41
CA ILE A 239 -7.99 12.37 -20.37
C ILE A 239 -8.84 11.09 -20.39
N ILE A 240 -8.82 10.35 -19.28
CA ILE A 240 -9.58 9.11 -19.13
C ILE A 240 -10.70 9.21 -18.08
N GLY A 241 -10.73 10.29 -17.32
CA GLY A 241 -11.77 10.56 -16.35
C GLY A 241 -11.83 12.04 -16.00
N SER A 242 -13.05 12.55 -15.81
CA SER A 242 -13.31 13.89 -15.31
C SER A 242 -14.64 13.91 -14.56
N MET A 243 -14.86 14.97 -13.75
CA MET A 243 -16.06 15.08 -12.93
C MET A 243 -17.35 15.24 -13.74
N MET A 244 -17.27 15.97 -14.88
CA MET A 244 -18.42 16.33 -15.70
C MET A 244 -18.15 16.09 -17.19
N GLY A 245 -17.14 15.27 -17.50
CA GLY A 245 -16.64 15.19 -18.87
C GLY A 245 -15.75 16.39 -19.23
N ASP A 246 -15.17 16.33 -20.42
CA ASP A 246 -14.46 17.48 -20.98
C ASP A 246 -15.50 18.58 -21.31
N PRO A 247 -15.27 19.84 -20.93
CA PRO A 247 -16.16 20.95 -21.32
C PRO A 247 -16.42 21.07 -22.83
N ASN A 248 -15.52 20.52 -23.63
CA ASN A 248 -15.68 20.46 -25.10
C ASN A 248 -16.40 19.20 -25.60
N ALA A 249 -16.77 18.29 -24.71
CA ALA A 249 -17.54 17.12 -25.10
C ALA A 249 -18.93 17.53 -25.54
N SER A 250 -19.31 17.10 -26.71
CA SER A 250 -20.65 17.37 -27.26
C SER A 250 -21.78 16.58 -26.60
N ILE A 251 -21.43 15.78 -25.62
CA ILE A 251 -22.35 14.95 -24.84
C ILE A 251 -22.76 15.69 -23.57
N PRO A 252 -24.05 16.03 -23.37
CA PRO A 252 -24.50 16.83 -22.24
C PRO A 252 -24.29 16.17 -20.88
N THR A 253 -24.30 14.85 -20.83
CA THR A 253 -24.15 14.07 -19.60
C THR A 253 -23.30 12.85 -19.88
N PRO A 254 -21.99 12.98 -19.92
CA PRO A 254 -21.10 11.84 -20.15
C PRO A 254 -21.26 10.87 -18.98
N GLN A 255 -21.53 9.62 -19.30
CA GLN A 255 -21.60 8.56 -18.33
C GLN A 255 -20.43 7.61 -18.53
N PRO A 256 -19.78 7.15 -17.45
CA PRO A 256 -18.75 6.15 -17.56
C PRO A 256 -19.32 4.86 -18.16
N VAL A 257 -18.70 4.36 -19.20
CA VAL A 257 -19.04 3.06 -19.77
C VAL A 257 -18.25 1.98 -19.01
N HIS A 258 -18.95 1.18 -18.22
CA HIS A 258 -18.38 0.06 -17.52
C HIS A 258 -18.51 -1.22 -18.35
N TYR A 259 -17.42 -1.72 -18.85
CA TYR A 259 -17.39 -3.05 -19.48
C TYR A 259 -17.16 -4.11 -18.41
N ARG A 260 -17.80 -5.25 -18.57
CA ARG A 260 -17.49 -6.41 -17.74
C ARG A 260 -16.02 -6.81 -17.97
N PRO A 261 -15.22 -7.08 -16.93
CA PRO A 261 -13.79 -7.41 -17.11
C PRO A 261 -13.53 -8.58 -18.06
N MET A 262 -14.38 -9.59 -18.05
CA MET A 262 -14.25 -10.75 -18.94
C MET A 262 -14.59 -10.49 -20.40
N PHE A 263 -15.25 -9.38 -20.69
CA PHE A 263 -15.62 -8.96 -22.04
C PHE A 263 -15.06 -7.57 -22.37
N GLY A 264 -14.25 -7.02 -21.48
CA GLY A 264 -13.73 -5.68 -21.61
C GLY A 264 -12.48 -5.62 -22.48
N TYR A 265 -12.01 -4.40 -22.67
CA TYR A 265 -10.78 -4.11 -23.40
C TYR A 265 -9.59 -4.30 -22.47
N PHE A 266 -9.05 -5.49 -22.44
CA PHE A 266 -7.84 -5.76 -21.69
C PHE A 266 -6.70 -4.89 -22.23
N GLY A 267 -6.08 -4.10 -21.34
CA GLY A 267 -4.98 -3.22 -21.68
C GLY A 267 -5.36 -1.93 -22.45
N MET A 268 -6.64 -1.70 -22.67
CA MET A 268 -7.10 -0.43 -23.25
C MET A 268 -7.64 0.51 -22.15
N ALA A 269 -7.25 1.78 -22.22
CA ALA A 269 -7.81 2.80 -21.35
C ALA A 269 -9.32 2.93 -21.58
N LYS A 270 -10.10 2.92 -20.50
CA LYS A 270 -11.53 3.26 -20.60
C LYS A 270 -11.64 4.75 -20.87
N LYS A 271 -12.29 5.10 -21.93
CA LYS A 271 -12.60 6.49 -22.23
C LYS A 271 -13.90 6.86 -21.55
N TYR A 272 -13.87 7.91 -20.81
CA TYR A 272 -15.05 8.57 -20.26
C TYR A 272 -15.25 9.83 -21.09
N THR A 273 -16.37 9.89 -21.77
CA THR A 273 -16.72 11.04 -22.59
C THR A 273 -17.82 11.85 -21.95
#